data_45ea565cb5aa6094c8bc6b41e685ad12
#
_entry.id   45ea565cb5aa6094c8bc6b41e685ad12
#
_cell.length_a   1.000
_cell.length_b   1.000
_cell.length_c   1.000
_cell.angle_alpha   90.00
_cell.angle_beta   90.00
_cell.angle_gamma   90.00
#
_symmetry.space_group_name_H-M   'P 1'
#
loop_
_entity.id
_entity.type
_entity.pdbx_description
1 polymer ?
#
loop_
_entity_poly.entity_id
_entity_poly.type
_entity_poly.pdbx_seq_one_letter_code
_entity_poly.pdbx_strand_id
1 'polypeptide(L)'
;VDYPGFNLKIAEFIKKQTQIPVYYYISPKIWAWKEYRIKNIKRDVDELFSILPFEIEFFAGHQYPVHYVGNPCVDAVDAYCKEHPDGFPEFVADNGLSEKPVIALLAGSRKQEIKDNLPMMLEAAAPFTEDYQLVLAGAPGMDPAYYSDYINPNVPVKIIFGQTYRLLQHAQAALVTSGTATLETALFRVPQVVCYYTPVGTFIAFLRRHILKVKYISLVNLVA
;
A
#
# COMPACT_ATOMS: atom_id res chain seq x y z
N VAL A 1 -1.66 -15.37 -4.88
CA VAL A 1 -1.10 -14.07 -4.64
C VAL A 1 -1.15 -13.75 -3.17
N ASP A 2 -2.25 -13.25 -2.60
CA ASP A 2 -2.36 -13.11 -1.14
C ASP A 2 -2.45 -14.48 -0.41
N TYR A 3 -2.38 -14.49 0.91
CA TYR A 3 -2.43 -15.70 1.75
C TYR A 3 -1.31 -16.72 1.48
N PRO A 4 -0.02 -16.33 1.62
CA PRO A 4 1.09 -17.22 1.33
C PRO A 4 1.07 -18.54 2.12
N GLY A 5 0.44 -18.55 3.31
CA GLY A 5 0.28 -19.77 4.09
C GLY A 5 -0.63 -20.80 3.43
N PHE A 6 -1.69 -20.36 2.76
CA PHE A 6 -2.60 -21.20 1.99
C PHE A 6 -1.96 -21.64 0.67
N ASN A 7 -1.42 -20.67 -0.08
CA ASN A 7 -0.83 -20.93 -1.40
C ASN A 7 0.33 -21.94 -1.31
N LEU A 8 1.18 -21.85 -0.30
CA LEU A 8 2.26 -22.82 -0.09
C LEU A 8 1.76 -24.22 0.30
N LYS A 9 0.61 -24.32 0.98
CA LYS A 9 -0.04 -25.63 1.22
C LYS A 9 -0.60 -26.24 -0.07
N ILE A 10 -1.18 -25.42 -0.94
CA ILE A 10 -1.64 -25.88 -2.26
C ILE A 10 -0.44 -26.33 -3.11
N ALA A 11 0.66 -25.56 -3.13
CA ALA A 11 1.89 -25.94 -3.82
C ALA A 11 2.40 -27.31 -3.33
N GLU A 12 2.49 -27.50 -2.00
CA GLU A 12 2.88 -28.78 -1.40
C GLU A 12 1.95 -29.93 -1.80
N PHE A 13 0.63 -29.69 -1.80
CA PHE A 13 -0.35 -30.69 -2.22
C PHE A 13 -0.14 -31.11 -3.67
N ILE A 14 0.00 -30.12 -4.58
CA ILE A 14 0.22 -30.40 -6.02
C ILE A 14 1.50 -31.19 -6.22
N LYS A 15 2.61 -30.79 -5.59
CA LYS A 15 3.90 -31.49 -5.71
C LYS A 15 3.88 -32.92 -5.17
N LYS A 16 3.10 -33.20 -4.13
CA LYS A 16 2.95 -34.55 -3.56
C LYS A 16 2.04 -35.45 -4.39
N GLN A 17 1.06 -34.92 -5.07
CA GLN A 17 0.02 -35.68 -5.75
C GLN A 17 0.22 -35.78 -7.27
N THR A 18 1.02 -34.89 -7.84
CA THR A 18 1.14 -34.75 -9.29
C THR A 18 2.57 -34.38 -9.69
N GLN A 19 2.85 -34.40 -11.02
CA GLN A 19 4.09 -33.90 -11.62
C GLN A 19 3.90 -32.52 -12.26
N ILE A 20 2.79 -31.83 -11.96
CA ILE A 20 2.47 -30.52 -12.52
C ILE A 20 3.45 -29.49 -11.94
N PRO A 21 4.10 -28.65 -12.79
CA PRO A 21 4.96 -27.58 -12.30
C PRO A 21 4.15 -26.50 -11.58
N VAL A 22 4.71 -25.95 -10.51
CA VAL A 22 4.11 -24.90 -9.68
C VAL A 22 4.85 -23.59 -9.91
N TYR A 23 4.19 -22.63 -10.48
CA TYR A 23 4.67 -21.28 -10.69
C TYR A 23 4.00 -20.31 -9.70
N TYR A 24 4.83 -19.58 -8.93
CA TYR A 24 4.30 -18.66 -7.93
C TYR A 24 4.55 -17.22 -8.36
N TYR A 25 3.48 -16.51 -8.73
CA TYR A 25 3.52 -15.11 -9.12
C TYR A 25 3.25 -14.20 -7.91
N ILE A 26 4.07 -13.17 -7.76
CA ILE A 26 4.21 -12.25 -6.63
C ILE A 26 4.74 -12.99 -5.39
N SER A 27 6.06 -12.95 -5.26
CA SER A 27 6.80 -13.53 -4.16
C SER A 27 6.19 -13.20 -2.79
N PRO A 28 6.03 -14.18 -1.90
CA PRO A 28 5.59 -13.89 -0.53
C PRO A 28 6.69 -13.15 0.22
N LYS A 29 6.31 -12.10 0.98
CA LYS A 29 7.23 -11.23 1.73
C LYS A 29 7.90 -11.95 2.91
N ILE A 30 8.60 -13.07 2.63
CA ILE A 30 9.26 -13.87 3.67
C ILE A 30 10.47 -13.16 4.28
N TRP A 31 11.06 -12.22 3.57
CA TRP A 31 12.14 -11.37 4.03
C TRP A 31 11.74 -10.46 5.20
N ALA A 32 10.45 -10.16 5.35
CA ALA A 32 9.97 -9.29 6.43
C ALA A 32 9.91 -10.00 7.80
N TRP A 33 9.42 -11.26 7.87
CA TRP A 33 9.14 -11.91 9.15
C TRP A 33 9.03 -13.44 9.17
N LYS A 34 8.85 -14.12 8.05
CA LYS A 34 8.66 -15.58 7.97
C LYS A 34 9.68 -16.24 7.05
N GLU A 35 10.94 -15.90 7.19
CA GLU A 35 12.04 -16.36 6.36
C GLU A 35 12.15 -17.90 6.31
N TYR A 36 11.74 -18.60 7.39
CA TYR A 36 11.72 -20.06 7.42
C TYR A 36 10.89 -20.70 6.30
N ARG A 37 9.95 -19.95 5.70
CA ARG A 37 9.14 -20.40 4.56
C ARG A 37 9.96 -20.63 3.29
N ILE A 38 11.20 -20.17 3.23
CA ILE A 38 12.10 -20.46 2.11
C ILE A 38 12.24 -21.95 1.87
N LYS A 39 12.20 -22.79 2.93
CA LYS A 39 12.25 -24.24 2.82
C LYS A 39 11.07 -24.81 2.03
N ASN A 40 9.87 -24.27 2.26
CA ASN A 40 8.67 -24.68 1.54
C ASN A 40 8.74 -24.23 0.06
N ILE A 41 9.20 -23.01 -0.18
CA ILE A 41 9.35 -22.49 -1.55
C ILE A 41 10.32 -23.37 -2.33
N LYS A 42 11.50 -23.65 -1.79
CA LYS A 42 12.49 -24.50 -2.45
C LYS A 42 12.00 -25.92 -2.75
N ARG A 43 11.13 -26.46 -1.92
CA ARG A 43 10.59 -27.82 -2.09
C ARG A 43 9.44 -27.88 -3.08
N ASP A 44 8.55 -26.87 -3.05
CA ASP A 44 7.22 -27.00 -3.62
C ASP A 44 6.95 -26.03 -4.79
N VAL A 45 7.85 -25.08 -5.06
CA VAL A 45 7.71 -24.08 -6.13
C VAL A 45 8.83 -24.27 -7.14
N ASP A 46 8.48 -24.47 -8.41
CA ASP A 46 9.46 -24.64 -9.48
C ASP A 46 10.00 -23.27 -9.96
N GLU A 47 9.11 -22.29 -10.12
CA GLU A 47 9.48 -20.95 -10.58
C GLU A 47 8.81 -19.90 -9.70
N LEU A 48 9.57 -18.93 -9.23
CA LEU A 48 9.09 -17.82 -8.41
C LEU A 48 9.29 -16.49 -9.14
N PHE A 49 8.20 -15.73 -9.28
CA PHE A 49 8.19 -14.43 -9.93
C PHE A 49 8.08 -13.32 -8.89
N SER A 50 9.09 -12.46 -8.85
CA SER A 50 9.20 -11.33 -7.93
C SER A 50 8.81 -10.02 -8.60
N ILE A 51 8.23 -9.10 -7.83
CA ILE A 51 7.85 -7.75 -8.26
C ILE A 51 8.64 -6.65 -7.54
N LEU A 52 9.54 -7.03 -6.63
CA LEU A 52 10.39 -6.09 -5.90
C LEU A 52 11.87 -6.38 -6.21
N PRO A 53 12.66 -5.40 -6.67
CA PRO A 53 14.02 -5.64 -7.17
C PRO A 53 14.96 -6.22 -6.12
N PHE A 54 14.86 -5.80 -4.86
CA PHE A 54 15.72 -6.30 -3.78
C PHE A 54 15.47 -7.78 -3.41
N GLU A 55 14.33 -8.35 -3.83
CA GLU A 55 14.05 -9.78 -3.62
C GLU A 55 15.00 -10.69 -4.38
N ILE A 56 15.59 -10.21 -5.49
CA ILE A 56 16.60 -10.96 -6.25
C ILE A 56 17.78 -11.32 -5.35
N GLU A 57 18.36 -10.32 -4.68
CA GLU A 57 19.49 -10.52 -3.79
C GLU A 57 19.12 -11.35 -2.55
N PHE A 58 17.94 -11.11 -2.00
CA PHE A 58 17.44 -11.88 -0.86
C PHE A 58 17.35 -13.38 -1.18
N PHE A 59 16.71 -13.74 -2.29
CA PHE A 59 16.57 -15.15 -2.68
C PHE A 59 17.90 -15.76 -3.18
N ALA A 60 18.77 -14.99 -3.82
CA ALA A 60 20.11 -15.42 -4.19
C ALA A 60 20.94 -15.80 -2.95
N GLY A 61 20.84 -15.05 -1.86
CA GLY A 61 21.44 -15.41 -0.56
C GLY A 61 20.96 -16.72 0.00
N HIS A 62 19.76 -17.15 -0.38
CA HIS A 62 19.22 -18.46 -0.07
C HIS A 62 19.50 -19.53 -1.15
N GLN A 63 20.30 -19.24 -2.17
CA GLN A 63 20.58 -20.16 -3.28
C GLN A 63 19.28 -20.61 -3.99
N TYR A 64 18.38 -19.68 -4.22
CA TYR A 64 17.12 -19.89 -4.92
C TYR A 64 16.92 -18.79 -5.96
N PRO A 65 16.97 -19.09 -7.27
CA PRO A 65 16.78 -18.09 -8.31
C PRO A 65 15.33 -17.63 -8.36
N VAL A 66 15.13 -16.33 -8.65
CA VAL A 66 13.81 -15.76 -8.87
C VAL A 66 13.82 -14.94 -10.16
N HIS A 67 12.67 -14.86 -10.80
CA HIS A 67 12.47 -14.02 -11.98
C HIS A 67 11.87 -12.67 -11.56
N TYR A 68 12.63 -11.61 -11.69
CA TYR A 68 12.10 -10.27 -11.51
C TYR A 68 11.32 -9.86 -12.78
N VAL A 69 10.03 -9.59 -12.63
CA VAL A 69 9.12 -9.33 -13.75
C VAL A 69 8.54 -7.90 -13.74
N GLY A 70 9.06 -7.05 -12.89
CA GLY A 70 8.52 -5.70 -12.69
C GLY A 70 7.34 -5.68 -11.73
N ASN A 71 6.89 -4.48 -11.39
CA ASN A 71 5.78 -4.28 -10.45
C ASN A 71 4.50 -3.90 -11.20
N PRO A 72 3.42 -4.67 -11.09
CA PRO A 72 2.17 -4.41 -11.82
C PRO A 72 1.52 -3.05 -11.47
N CYS A 73 1.86 -2.45 -10.32
CA CYS A 73 1.40 -1.09 -10.01
C CYS A 73 1.95 -0.05 -11.00
N VAL A 74 3.15 -0.27 -11.55
CA VAL A 74 3.73 0.62 -12.58
C VAL A 74 2.86 0.62 -13.82
N ASP A 75 2.54 -0.57 -14.33
CA ASP A 75 1.72 -0.72 -15.52
C ASP A 75 0.31 -0.14 -15.30
N ALA A 76 -0.26 -0.35 -14.12
CA ALA A 76 -1.58 0.16 -13.77
C ALA A 76 -1.62 1.70 -13.71
N VAL A 77 -0.61 2.32 -13.11
CA VAL A 77 -0.51 3.79 -13.04
C VAL A 77 -0.24 4.38 -14.41
N ASP A 78 0.67 3.79 -15.18
CA ASP A 78 0.98 4.25 -16.53
C ASP A 78 -0.23 4.16 -17.48
N ALA A 79 -0.98 3.06 -17.42
CA ALA A 79 -2.22 2.90 -18.18
C ALA A 79 -3.25 3.96 -17.78
N TYR A 80 -3.45 4.12 -16.46
CA TYR A 80 -4.39 5.12 -15.95
C TYR A 80 -4.06 6.54 -16.42
N CYS A 81 -2.81 6.98 -16.31
CA CYS A 81 -2.40 8.31 -16.73
C CYS A 81 -2.58 8.57 -18.24
N LYS A 82 -2.44 7.52 -19.07
CA LYS A 82 -2.68 7.63 -20.51
C LYS A 82 -4.17 7.71 -20.85
N GLU A 83 -5.01 7.01 -20.11
CA GLU A 83 -6.46 6.93 -20.36
C GLU A 83 -7.22 8.13 -19.75
N HIS A 84 -6.65 8.77 -18.72
CA HIS A 84 -7.31 9.86 -17.97
C HIS A 84 -6.41 11.12 -17.93
N PRO A 85 -6.30 11.85 -19.05
CA PRO A 85 -5.48 13.06 -19.14
C PRO A 85 -6.17 14.32 -18.61
N ASP A 86 -7.16 14.17 -17.71
CA ASP A 86 -7.92 15.31 -17.16
C ASP A 86 -7.03 16.24 -16.32
N GLY A 87 -7.39 17.52 -16.33
CA GLY A 87 -6.69 18.56 -15.59
C GLY A 87 -7.25 18.79 -14.18
N PHE A 88 -6.54 19.59 -13.40
CA PHE A 88 -6.98 19.96 -12.05
C PHE A 88 -8.34 20.69 -12.02
N PRO A 89 -8.67 21.60 -12.97
CA PRO A 89 -9.98 22.26 -13.00
C PRO A 89 -11.15 21.27 -13.14
N GLU A 90 -11.03 20.26 -13.99
CA GLU A 90 -12.06 19.22 -14.19
C GLU A 90 -12.21 18.38 -12.91
N PHE A 91 -11.10 17.99 -12.29
CA PHE A 91 -11.13 17.26 -11.01
C PHE A 91 -11.84 18.06 -9.90
N VAL A 92 -11.55 19.37 -9.80
CA VAL A 92 -12.17 20.28 -8.84
C VAL A 92 -13.67 20.40 -9.08
N ALA A 93 -14.08 20.63 -10.33
CA ALA A 93 -15.49 20.83 -10.70
C ALA A 93 -16.32 19.56 -10.42
N ASP A 94 -15.84 18.40 -10.84
CA ASP A 94 -16.54 17.12 -10.70
C ASP A 94 -16.74 16.72 -9.23
N ASN A 95 -15.82 17.11 -8.36
CA ASN A 95 -15.85 16.74 -6.95
C ASN A 95 -16.36 17.86 -6.02
N GLY A 96 -16.75 19.02 -6.55
CA GLY A 96 -17.19 20.17 -5.76
C GLY A 96 -16.12 20.61 -4.76
N LEU A 97 -14.87 20.70 -5.24
CA LEU A 97 -13.70 21.12 -4.51
C LEU A 97 -13.45 22.63 -4.72
N SER A 98 -12.53 23.20 -3.98
CA SER A 98 -12.02 24.55 -4.22
C SER A 98 -10.78 24.49 -5.12
N GLU A 99 -10.29 25.67 -5.55
CA GLU A 99 -9.04 25.75 -6.34
C GLU A 99 -7.77 25.64 -5.48
N LYS A 100 -7.90 25.44 -4.16
CA LYS A 100 -6.76 25.23 -3.27
C LYS A 100 -6.00 23.94 -3.65
N PRO A 101 -4.68 23.90 -3.49
CA PRO A 101 -3.92 22.68 -3.65
C PRO A 101 -4.41 21.58 -2.69
N VAL A 102 -4.30 20.34 -3.10
CA VAL A 102 -4.87 19.17 -2.40
C VAL A 102 -3.83 18.48 -1.55
N ILE A 103 -4.15 18.22 -0.28
CA ILE A 103 -3.50 17.19 0.53
C ILE A 103 -4.39 15.95 0.49
N ALA A 104 -3.89 14.88 -0.11
CA ALA A 104 -4.58 13.59 -0.17
C ALA A 104 -4.41 12.80 1.14
N LEU A 105 -5.52 12.24 1.64
CA LEU A 105 -5.52 11.38 2.82
C LEU A 105 -5.89 9.95 2.38
N LEU A 106 -4.98 9.00 2.55
CA LEU A 106 -5.17 7.59 2.27
C LEU A 106 -5.12 6.81 3.59
N ALA A 107 -6.22 6.80 4.32
CA ALA A 107 -6.31 6.28 5.69
C ALA A 107 -6.33 4.75 5.79
N GLY A 108 -6.29 4.05 4.67
CA GLY A 108 -6.32 2.60 4.58
C GLY A 108 -7.60 2.04 3.98
N SER A 109 -7.64 0.74 3.76
CA SER A 109 -8.74 0.03 3.11
C SER A 109 -9.59 -0.80 4.08
N ARG A 110 -9.19 -0.94 5.32
CA ARG A 110 -9.88 -1.73 6.35
C ARG A 110 -10.42 -0.86 7.46
N LYS A 111 -11.54 -1.26 8.05
CA LYS A 111 -12.18 -0.54 9.17
C LYS A 111 -11.19 -0.16 10.26
N GLN A 112 -10.35 -1.10 10.68
CA GLN A 112 -9.36 -0.85 11.74
C GLN A 112 -8.30 0.17 11.32
N GLU A 113 -7.83 0.11 10.08
CA GLU A 113 -6.85 1.06 9.55
C GLU A 113 -7.43 2.48 9.54
N ILE A 114 -8.66 2.64 9.05
CA ILE A 114 -9.37 3.93 9.01
C ILE A 114 -9.55 4.49 10.42
N LYS A 115 -10.08 3.66 11.34
CA LYS A 115 -10.27 4.03 12.75
C LYS A 115 -8.98 4.52 13.40
N ASP A 116 -7.88 3.83 13.15
CA ASP A 116 -6.61 4.10 13.82
C ASP A 116 -5.84 5.28 13.20
N ASN A 117 -5.92 5.46 11.88
CA ASN A 117 -5.10 6.45 11.18
C ASN A 117 -5.83 7.76 10.86
N LEU A 118 -7.13 7.71 10.48
CA LEU A 118 -7.83 8.90 9.99
C LEU A 118 -7.87 10.05 11.00
N PRO A 119 -8.20 9.84 12.30
CA PRO A 119 -8.21 10.93 13.27
C PRO A 119 -6.85 11.65 13.38
N MET A 120 -5.77 10.87 13.42
CA MET A 120 -4.41 11.41 13.52
C MET A 120 -3.97 12.14 12.24
N MET A 121 -4.36 11.63 11.07
CA MET A 121 -4.09 12.30 9.79
C MET A 121 -4.80 13.64 9.72
N LEU A 122 -6.06 13.71 10.16
CA LEU A 122 -6.84 14.96 10.19
C LEU A 122 -6.26 15.96 11.19
N GLU A 123 -5.86 15.50 12.39
CA GLU A 123 -5.21 16.35 13.39
C GLU A 123 -3.90 16.94 12.84
N ALA A 124 -3.07 16.09 12.22
CA ALA A 124 -1.79 16.53 11.64
C ALA A 124 -1.99 17.48 10.44
N ALA A 125 -3.05 17.31 9.66
CA ALA A 125 -3.33 18.12 8.48
C ALA A 125 -4.13 19.41 8.80
N ALA A 126 -4.80 19.48 9.95
CA ALA A 126 -5.64 20.62 10.33
C ALA A 126 -4.94 22.00 10.22
N PRO A 127 -3.66 22.17 10.63
CA PRO A 127 -2.98 23.46 10.51
C PRO A 127 -2.81 23.96 9.06
N PHE A 128 -2.97 23.09 8.07
CA PHE A 128 -2.76 23.42 6.65
C PHE A 128 -4.06 23.78 5.92
N THR A 129 -5.22 23.77 6.58
CA THR A 129 -6.52 23.96 5.92
C THR A 129 -6.77 25.41 5.43
N GLU A 130 -5.97 26.37 5.87
CA GLU A 130 -6.01 27.73 5.32
C GLU A 130 -5.51 27.79 3.87
N ASP A 131 -4.41 27.08 3.58
CA ASP A 131 -3.75 27.10 2.27
C ASP A 131 -4.12 25.91 1.39
N TYR A 132 -4.51 24.78 1.99
CA TYR A 132 -4.79 23.50 1.32
C TYR A 132 -6.21 23.04 1.60
N GLN A 133 -6.73 22.22 0.71
CA GLN A 133 -7.93 21.44 0.95
C GLN A 133 -7.59 19.99 1.22
N LEU A 134 -8.26 19.39 2.20
CA LEU A 134 -8.08 17.98 2.54
C LEU A 134 -9.06 17.12 1.77
N VAL A 135 -8.55 16.11 1.05
CA VAL A 135 -9.39 15.17 0.31
C VAL A 135 -9.05 13.75 0.73
N LEU A 136 -10.03 13.06 1.27
CA LEU A 136 -9.92 11.68 1.73
C LEU A 136 -10.34 10.71 0.60
N ALA A 137 -9.46 9.79 0.25
CA ALA A 137 -9.80 8.66 -0.59
C ALA A 137 -10.63 7.65 0.20
N GLY A 138 -11.94 7.57 -0.11
CA GLY A 138 -12.83 6.56 0.46
C GLY A 138 -12.49 5.17 -0.07
N ALA A 139 -12.33 4.20 0.83
CA ALA A 139 -11.98 2.83 0.48
C ALA A 139 -13.12 2.14 -0.30
N PRO A 140 -12.81 1.32 -1.33
CA PRO A 140 -13.82 0.58 -2.05
C PRO A 140 -14.65 -0.31 -1.12
N GLY A 141 -15.98 -0.26 -1.26
CA GLY A 141 -16.91 -1.06 -0.46
C GLY A 141 -17.09 -0.61 1.00
N MET A 142 -16.49 0.52 1.41
CA MET A 142 -16.72 1.12 2.71
C MET A 142 -17.93 2.05 2.66
N ASP A 143 -18.83 1.92 3.66
CA ASP A 143 -19.97 2.83 3.81
C ASP A 143 -19.46 4.25 4.11
N PRO A 144 -19.90 5.28 3.36
CA PRO A 144 -19.57 6.67 3.65
C PRO A 144 -19.88 7.09 5.10
N ALA A 145 -20.95 6.57 5.69
CA ALA A 145 -21.34 6.84 7.07
C ALA A 145 -20.29 6.38 8.08
N TYR A 146 -19.50 5.34 7.74
CA TYR A 146 -18.45 4.83 8.63
C TYR A 146 -17.35 5.89 8.92
N TYR A 147 -17.11 6.78 7.99
CA TYR A 147 -16.08 7.82 8.17
C TYR A 147 -16.53 8.93 9.14
N SER A 148 -17.84 9.17 9.26
CA SER A 148 -18.39 10.25 10.09
C SER A 148 -17.99 10.10 11.56
N ASP A 149 -17.80 8.87 12.05
CA ASP A 149 -17.40 8.59 13.43
C ASP A 149 -15.95 9.01 13.73
N TYR A 150 -15.14 9.22 12.70
CA TYR A 150 -13.69 9.48 12.81
C TYR A 150 -13.28 10.85 12.25
N ILE A 151 -14.21 11.61 11.70
CA ILE A 151 -13.96 12.96 11.18
C ILE A 151 -14.29 13.98 12.25
N ASN A 152 -13.29 14.79 12.62
CA ASN A 152 -13.52 15.95 13.46
C ASN A 152 -14.32 17.01 12.68
N PRO A 153 -15.53 17.41 13.11
CA PRO A 153 -16.37 18.36 12.40
C PRO A 153 -15.74 19.75 12.22
N ASN A 154 -14.71 20.07 13.01
CA ASN A 154 -13.98 21.34 12.89
C ASN A 154 -12.85 21.30 11.83
N VAL A 155 -12.57 20.13 11.24
CA VAL A 155 -11.56 19.99 10.19
C VAL A 155 -12.28 19.72 8.87
N PRO A 156 -12.31 20.69 7.95
CA PRO A 156 -12.97 20.51 6.66
C PRO A 156 -12.24 19.47 5.83
N VAL A 157 -12.92 18.38 5.48
CA VAL A 157 -12.41 17.31 4.63
C VAL A 157 -13.49 16.85 3.67
N LYS A 158 -13.14 16.67 2.40
CA LYS A 158 -14.01 16.08 1.39
C LYS A 158 -13.67 14.62 1.23
N ILE A 159 -14.68 13.74 1.18
CA ILE A 159 -14.47 12.31 0.87
C ILE A 159 -14.86 12.07 -0.59
N ILE A 160 -14.01 11.38 -1.33
CA ILE A 160 -14.28 10.93 -2.69
C ILE A 160 -14.08 9.42 -2.80
N PHE A 161 -14.92 8.73 -3.57
CA PHE A 161 -14.88 7.30 -3.73
C PHE A 161 -14.56 6.91 -5.17
N GLY A 162 -13.84 5.79 -5.34
CA GLY A 162 -13.52 5.24 -6.65
C GLY A 162 -12.55 6.08 -7.49
N GLN A 163 -11.93 7.12 -6.93
CA GLN A 163 -11.08 8.06 -7.64
C GLN A 163 -9.69 8.22 -7.02
N THR A 164 -9.14 7.19 -6.37
CA THR A 164 -7.85 7.29 -5.67
C THR A 164 -6.72 7.72 -6.63
N TYR A 165 -6.65 7.17 -7.82
CA TYR A 165 -5.61 7.54 -8.80
C TYR A 165 -5.79 8.97 -9.31
N ARG A 166 -7.03 9.38 -9.57
CA ARG A 166 -7.33 10.76 -9.96
C ARG A 166 -6.98 11.75 -8.85
N LEU A 167 -7.26 11.40 -7.59
CA LEU A 167 -6.84 12.20 -6.44
C LEU A 167 -5.31 12.33 -6.38
N LEU A 168 -4.58 11.23 -6.53
CA LEU A 168 -3.11 11.24 -6.50
C LEU A 168 -2.52 12.01 -7.68
N GLN A 169 -3.15 11.97 -8.86
CA GLN A 169 -2.72 12.73 -10.03
C GLN A 169 -2.74 14.24 -9.78
N HIS A 170 -3.63 14.72 -8.91
CA HIS A 170 -3.83 16.13 -8.62
C HIS A 170 -3.39 16.57 -7.20
N ALA A 171 -2.86 15.64 -6.41
CA ALA A 171 -2.43 15.95 -5.05
C ALA A 171 -1.06 16.64 -5.00
N GLN A 172 -0.92 17.67 -4.19
CA GLN A 172 0.34 18.35 -3.91
C GLN A 172 1.18 17.60 -2.88
N ALA A 173 0.52 16.91 -1.93
CA ALA A 173 1.12 16.08 -0.91
C ALA A 173 0.12 15.01 -0.46
N ALA A 174 0.60 13.98 0.24
CA ALA A 174 -0.26 12.92 0.76
C ALA A 174 0.15 12.44 2.16
N LEU A 175 -0.84 12.12 2.98
CA LEU A 175 -0.70 11.30 4.18
C LEU A 175 -1.21 9.90 3.86
N VAL A 176 -0.35 8.89 3.97
CA VAL A 176 -0.64 7.56 3.43
C VAL A 176 -0.40 6.48 4.48
N THR A 177 -1.41 5.66 4.75
CA THR A 177 -1.24 4.46 5.58
C THR A 177 -0.28 3.48 4.90
N SER A 178 0.65 2.92 5.69
CA SER A 178 1.63 1.97 5.18
C SER A 178 0.98 0.77 4.48
N GLY A 179 1.34 0.55 3.22
CA GLY A 179 0.81 -0.51 2.36
C GLY A 179 1.16 -0.29 0.89
N THR A 180 0.44 -0.93 -0.02
CA THR A 180 0.61 -0.78 -1.47
C THR A 180 0.37 0.66 -1.93
N ALA A 181 -0.54 1.38 -1.27
CA ALA A 181 -0.84 2.78 -1.56
C ALA A 181 0.40 3.70 -1.51
N THR A 182 1.41 3.35 -0.70
CA THR A 182 2.66 4.13 -0.68
C THR A 182 3.47 4.02 -1.97
N LEU A 183 3.43 2.86 -2.64
CA LEU A 183 4.07 2.69 -3.95
C LEU A 183 3.28 3.44 -5.03
N GLU A 184 1.96 3.31 -5.03
CA GLU A 184 1.09 4.04 -5.97
C GLU A 184 1.28 5.55 -5.84
N THR A 185 1.29 6.09 -4.62
CA THR A 185 1.55 7.51 -4.35
C THR A 185 2.91 7.95 -4.90
N ALA A 186 3.95 7.12 -4.72
CA ALA A 186 5.28 7.42 -5.25
C ALA A 186 5.31 7.39 -6.79
N LEU A 187 4.58 6.47 -7.43
CA LEU A 187 4.47 6.40 -8.89
C LEU A 187 3.78 7.64 -9.48
N PHE A 188 2.80 8.21 -8.78
CA PHE A 188 2.23 9.51 -9.11
C PHE A 188 3.16 10.69 -8.77
N ARG A 189 4.36 10.44 -8.22
CA ARG A 189 5.36 11.45 -7.82
C ARG A 189 4.85 12.43 -6.76
N VAL A 190 3.89 12.00 -5.94
CA VAL A 190 3.34 12.82 -4.86
C VAL A 190 4.24 12.70 -3.62
N PRO A 191 4.76 13.82 -3.08
CA PRO A 191 5.43 13.82 -1.79
C PRO A 191 4.53 13.24 -0.70
N GLN A 192 5.03 12.31 0.12
CA GLN A 192 4.18 11.61 1.07
C GLN A 192 4.80 11.46 2.45
N VAL A 193 3.95 11.53 3.46
CA VAL A 193 4.24 11.09 4.82
C VAL A 193 3.57 9.74 5.04
N VAL A 194 4.37 8.72 5.33
CA VAL A 194 3.83 7.38 5.60
C VAL A 194 3.41 7.29 7.06
N CYS A 195 2.12 7.09 7.27
CA CYS A 195 1.50 6.96 8.57
C CYS A 195 1.40 5.48 8.98
N TYR A 196 1.80 5.19 10.20
CA TYR A 196 1.66 3.86 10.77
C TYR A 196 1.33 3.97 12.25
N TYR A 197 0.10 3.62 12.60
CA TYR A 197 -0.35 3.61 13.99
C TYR A 197 -0.52 2.18 14.51
N THR A 198 -0.08 1.94 15.74
CA THR A 198 -0.40 0.72 16.48
C THR A 198 -0.81 1.07 17.91
N PRO A 199 -1.96 0.59 18.40
CA PRO A 199 -2.43 0.92 19.75
C PRO A 199 -1.50 0.47 20.88
N VAL A 200 -0.54 -0.41 20.60
CA VAL A 200 0.45 -0.97 21.55
C VAL A 200 1.86 -0.49 21.20
N GLY A 201 1.98 0.77 20.75
CA GLY A 201 3.17 1.33 20.12
C GLY A 201 4.50 1.12 20.84
N THR A 202 4.55 1.28 22.17
CA THR A 202 5.79 1.13 22.96
C THR A 202 6.23 -0.33 23.07
N PHE A 203 5.32 -1.26 23.28
CA PHE A 203 5.64 -2.69 23.40
C PHE A 203 5.95 -3.31 22.04
N ILE A 204 5.21 -2.95 21.00
CA ILE A 204 5.48 -3.38 19.63
C ILE A 204 6.76 -2.73 19.09
N ALA A 205 7.08 -1.49 19.43
CA ALA A 205 8.36 -0.88 19.07
C ALA A 205 9.55 -1.63 19.68
N PHE A 206 9.41 -2.12 20.91
CA PHE A 206 10.42 -2.99 21.55
C PHE A 206 10.52 -4.36 20.86
N LEU A 207 9.39 -5.05 20.62
CA LEU A 207 9.37 -6.33 19.90
C LEU A 207 9.85 -6.19 18.45
N ARG A 208 9.50 -5.10 17.78
CA ARG A 208 9.90 -4.79 16.40
C ARG A 208 11.41 -4.79 16.25
N ARG A 209 12.14 -4.23 17.19
CA ARG A 209 13.60 -4.19 17.19
C ARG A 209 14.23 -5.60 17.20
N HIS A 210 13.51 -6.61 17.70
CA HIS A 210 14.00 -7.98 17.89
C HIS A 210 13.38 -8.98 16.90
N ILE A 211 12.23 -8.67 16.28
CA ILE A 211 11.48 -9.61 15.42
C ILE A 211 11.53 -9.21 13.94
N LEU A 212 11.49 -7.91 13.62
CA LEU A 212 11.54 -7.47 12.22
C LEU A 212 12.99 -7.31 11.77
N LYS A 213 13.35 -8.01 10.71
CA LYS A 213 14.68 -7.97 10.09
C LYS A 213 14.88 -6.81 9.12
N VAL A 214 13.86 -5.97 8.93
CA VAL A 214 13.87 -4.86 7.98
C VAL A 214 13.97 -3.51 8.67
N LYS A 215 14.78 -2.62 8.11
CA LYS A 215 14.98 -1.26 8.60
C LYS A 215 13.72 -0.40 8.47
N TYR A 216 12.94 -0.60 7.43
CA TYR A 216 11.73 0.14 7.12
C TYR A 216 10.53 -0.80 6.95
N ILE A 217 9.33 -0.34 7.35
CA ILE A 217 8.08 -1.10 7.21
C ILE A 217 7.40 -0.78 5.87
N SER A 218 7.51 0.44 5.42
CA SER A 218 6.88 0.89 4.18
C SER A 218 7.62 0.36 2.96
N LEU A 219 6.87 -0.13 1.98
CA LEU A 219 7.41 -0.63 0.71
C LEU A 219 8.16 0.46 -0.06
N VAL A 220 7.69 1.70 -0.04
CA VAL A 220 8.37 2.80 -0.73
C VAL A 220 9.78 3.03 -0.19
N ASN A 221 9.98 2.91 1.12
CA ASN A 221 11.30 3.08 1.74
C ASN A 221 12.23 1.86 1.56
N LEU A 222 11.73 0.74 1.05
CA LEU A 222 12.50 -0.46 0.73
C LEU A 222 12.92 -0.49 -0.74
N VAL A 223 12.25 0.28 -1.59
CA VAL A 223 12.48 0.34 -3.03
C VAL A 223 13.24 1.62 -3.42
N ALA A 224 13.13 2.68 -2.60
CA ALA A 224 13.92 3.90 -2.73
C ALA A 224 15.33 3.69 -2.22
#